data_4ba4fad43802ea733043cb7a7d0952d4
#
_entry.id   4ba4fad43802ea733043cb7a7d0952d4
#
_cell.length_a   1.000
_cell.length_b   1.000
_cell.length_c   1.000
_cell.angle_alpha   90.00
_cell.angle_beta   90.00
_cell.angle_gamma   90.00
#
_symmetry.space_group_name_H-M   'P 1'
#
loop_
_entity.id
_entity.type
_entity.pdbx_description
1 polymer ?
#
loop_
_entity_poly.entity_id
_entity_poly.type
_entity_poly.pdbx_seq_one_letter_code
_entity_poly.pdbx_strand_id
1 'polypeptide(L)'
;MFIEEVGEFGLIKRISGLIQTKQARDEKIIAHIGDDAAVIATTPSLYTILTTDTLVQNVHFEAETITPFALGYKALAINLSDVAAMAGTPKYALVSLGLPAKTKVEFVEEMYKGMLDCGSKFDVSIIGGDTSKAAILVINVVASGEVEPSLLRKRSEAQIGDKILATGELGASAAGLALVSDPTLVKNTEKDDALIHTHFFPTPRVKEAQIASREGARAMEDISDGLASEIWHICEESRVGARIFSDKVPIAEGVQDVAARTNRFGTELALYGGEDYEIVLTAPETVVDNIKAKVEADTQTKVTEIGEILSEKEGIFLVDKKGHLSKITAFGYEHFK
;
A
#
# COMPACT_ATOMS: atom_id res chain seq x y z
N MET A 1 24.66 -18.48 -5.00
CA MET A 1 23.96 -17.18 -4.82
C MET A 1 22.71 -17.44 -4.01
N PHE A 2 22.64 -16.88 -2.82
CA PHE A 2 21.47 -16.99 -1.93
C PHE A 2 20.55 -15.78 -2.14
N ILE A 3 19.29 -15.87 -1.67
CA ILE A 3 18.30 -14.78 -1.82
C ILE A 3 18.79 -13.53 -1.09
N GLU A 4 19.38 -13.67 0.10
CA GLU A 4 19.97 -12.56 0.88
C GLU A 4 21.06 -11.76 0.12
N GLU A 5 21.69 -12.35 -0.91
CA GLU A 5 22.70 -11.66 -1.73
C GLU A 5 22.10 -10.74 -2.80
N VAL A 6 20.82 -10.96 -3.17
CA VAL A 6 20.12 -10.21 -4.22
C VAL A 6 18.96 -9.38 -3.68
N GLY A 7 18.45 -9.71 -2.49
CA GLY A 7 17.28 -9.10 -1.89
C GLY A 7 15.99 -9.43 -2.65
N GLU A 8 14.89 -8.87 -2.18
CA GLU A 8 13.56 -9.07 -2.73
C GLU A 8 13.44 -8.55 -4.17
N PHE A 9 13.71 -7.27 -4.38
CA PHE A 9 13.59 -6.63 -5.70
C PHE A 9 14.53 -7.24 -6.72
N GLY A 10 15.75 -7.65 -6.30
CA GLY A 10 16.67 -8.35 -7.17
C GLY A 10 16.17 -9.74 -7.61
N LEU A 11 15.46 -10.45 -6.72
CA LEU A 11 14.80 -11.71 -7.04
C LEU A 11 13.62 -11.50 -8.00
N ILE A 12 12.75 -10.53 -7.71
CA ILE A 12 11.59 -10.18 -8.56
C ILE A 12 12.04 -9.82 -9.96
N LYS A 13 13.08 -9.00 -10.11
CA LYS A 13 13.65 -8.62 -11.41
C LYS A 13 14.14 -9.84 -12.22
N ARG A 14 14.75 -10.81 -11.56
CA ARG A 14 15.21 -12.07 -12.20
C ARG A 14 14.02 -12.92 -12.65
N ILE A 15 13.00 -13.07 -11.81
CA ILE A 15 11.78 -13.82 -12.12
C ILE A 15 11.06 -13.15 -13.31
N SER A 16 10.88 -11.84 -13.28
CA SER A 16 10.30 -11.07 -14.38
C SER A 16 11.04 -11.30 -15.71
N GLY A 17 12.38 -11.24 -15.68
CA GLY A 17 13.21 -11.53 -16.86
C GLY A 17 13.03 -12.96 -17.40
N LEU A 18 12.88 -13.96 -16.54
CA LEU A 18 12.60 -15.34 -16.93
C LEU A 18 11.22 -15.46 -17.59
N ILE A 19 10.20 -14.83 -17.02
CA ILE A 19 8.84 -14.84 -17.53
C ILE A 19 8.82 -14.19 -18.93
N GLN A 20 9.39 -12.99 -19.06
CA GLN A 20 9.44 -12.27 -20.33
C GLN A 20 10.16 -13.03 -21.45
N THR A 21 11.17 -13.85 -21.11
CA THR A 21 11.91 -14.65 -22.09
C THR A 21 11.21 -15.94 -22.51
N LYS A 22 10.28 -16.45 -21.69
CA LYS A 22 9.65 -17.77 -21.88
C LYS A 22 8.18 -17.71 -22.26
N GLN A 23 7.48 -16.65 -21.88
CA GLN A 23 6.09 -16.48 -22.25
C GLN A 23 5.96 -15.70 -23.56
N ALA A 24 5.04 -16.13 -24.42
CA ALA A 24 4.63 -15.32 -25.57
C ALA A 24 3.93 -14.05 -25.07
N ARG A 25 4.17 -12.94 -25.75
CA ARG A 25 3.48 -11.68 -25.46
C ARG A 25 1.98 -11.84 -25.71
N ASP A 26 1.19 -11.62 -24.67
CA ASP A 26 -0.27 -11.59 -24.77
C ASP A 26 -0.72 -10.12 -24.69
N GLU A 27 -1.36 -9.64 -25.74
CA GLU A 27 -1.85 -8.26 -25.86
C GLU A 27 -2.99 -7.94 -24.87
N LYS A 28 -3.58 -8.97 -24.25
CA LYS A 28 -4.58 -8.78 -23.19
C LYS A 28 -3.97 -8.43 -21.85
N ILE A 29 -2.68 -8.67 -21.64
CA ILE A 29 -2.00 -8.28 -20.42
C ILE A 29 -1.68 -6.79 -20.51
N ILE A 30 -2.38 -5.97 -19.71
CA ILE A 30 -2.29 -4.50 -19.72
C ILE A 30 -1.26 -4.01 -18.69
N ALA A 31 -1.23 -4.63 -17.50
CA ALA A 31 -0.20 -4.42 -16.46
C ALA A 31 0.27 -5.78 -15.94
N HIS A 32 1.55 -5.86 -15.61
CA HIS A 32 2.21 -7.10 -15.17
C HIS A 32 3.14 -6.82 -13.98
N ILE A 33 4.08 -7.74 -13.66
CA ILE A 33 5.07 -7.57 -12.60
C ILE A 33 5.75 -6.19 -12.73
N GLY A 34 5.69 -5.41 -11.65
CA GLY A 34 6.19 -4.03 -11.58
C GLY A 34 5.11 -2.98 -11.30
N ASP A 35 3.84 -3.39 -11.21
CA ASP A 35 2.72 -2.55 -10.79
C ASP A 35 2.05 -3.18 -9.54
N ASP A 36 1.14 -2.48 -8.84
CA ASP A 36 0.45 -2.97 -7.63
C ASP A 36 -0.34 -4.25 -7.91
N ALA A 37 -0.92 -4.35 -9.09
CA ALA A 37 -1.67 -5.53 -9.50
C ALA A 37 -1.48 -5.86 -10.97
N ALA A 38 -1.69 -7.12 -11.34
CA ALA A 38 -1.81 -7.54 -12.71
C ALA A 38 -3.17 -7.11 -13.29
N VAL A 39 -3.17 -6.64 -14.56
CA VAL A 39 -4.39 -6.21 -15.24
C VAL A 39 -4.55 -6.92 -16.58
N ILE A 40 -5.73 -7.51 -16.78
CA ILE A 40 -6.07 -8.27 -17.99
C ILE A 40 -7.28 -7.63 -18.67
N ALA A 41 -7.18 -7.37 -19.98
CA ALA A 41 -8.29 -6.94 -20.79
C ALA A 41 -9.29 -8.11 -21.02
N THR A 42 -10.34 -8.15 -20.22
CA THR A 42 -11.39 -9.17 -20.31
C THR A 42 -12.44 -8.85 -21.36
N THR A 43 -12.79 -7.57 -21.47
CA THR A 43 -13.63 -7.04 -22.55
C THR A 43 -13.08 -5.71 -23.06
N PRO A 44 -13.55 -5.17 -24.19
CA PRO A 44 -13.13 -3.84 -24.65
C PRO A 44 -13.45 -2.69 -23.69
N SER A 45 -14.44 -2.85 -22.81
CA SER A 45 -14.91 -1.82 -21.88
C SER A 45 -14.57 -2.08 -20.43
N LEU A 46 -14.00 -3.23 -20.09
CA LEU A 46 -13.72 -3.62 -18.72
C LEU A 46 -12.47 -4.49 -18.63
N TYR A 47 -11.57 -4.12 -17.74
CA TYR A 47 -10.38 -4.87 -17.39
C TYR A 47 -10.56 -5.54 -16.03
N THR A 48 -9.94 -6.69 -15.86
CA THR A 48 -9.87 -7.40 -14.57
C THR A 48 -8.53 -7.13 -13.93
N ILE A 49 -8.56 -6.74 -12.66
CA ILE A 49 -7.41 -6.56 -11.78
C ILE A 49 -7.26 -7.82 -10.93
N LEU A 50 -6.04 -8.28 -10.74
CA LEU A 50 -5.69 -9.44 -9.90
C LEU A 50 -4.46 -9.11 -9.07
N THR A 51 -4.57 -9.26 -7.76
CA THR A 51 -3.44 -9.12 -6.84
C THR A 51 -3.42 -10.25 -5.82
N THR A 52 -2.30 -10.38 -5.12
CA THR A 52 -2.14 -11.37 -4.05
C THR A 52 -1.11 -10.94 -3.03
N ASP A 53 -1.49 -10.96 -1.76
CA ASP A 53 -0.61 -10.75 -0.61
C ASP A 53 -0.62 -11.94 0.33
N THR A 54 0.50 -12.10 1.03
CA THR A 54 0.69 -13.17 2.01
C THR A 54 1.13 -12.60 3.35
N LEU A 55 0.36 -12.87 4.40
CA LEU A 55 0.74 -12.62 5.78
C LEU A 55 1.30 -13.91 6.42
N VAL A 56 2.51 -13.81 6.96
CA VAL A 56 3.23 -14.93 7.58
C VAL A 56 3.47 -14.59 9.05
N GLN A 57 3.07 -15.49 9.95
CA GLN A 57 3.32 -15.34 11.39
C GLN A 57 4.82 -15.19 11.67
N ASN A 58 5.18 -14.34 12.62
CA ASN A 58 6.54 -13.97 13.03
C ASN A 58 7.36 -13.23 11.92
N VAL A 59 6.67 -12.80 10.84
CA VAL A 59 7.24 -11.94 9.80
C VAL A 59 6.41 -10.67 9.68
N HIS A 60 5.11 -10.82 9.40
CA HIS A 60 4.18 -9.72 9.20
C HIS A 60 3.29 -9.43 10.41
N PHE A 61 3.19 -10.37 11.33
CA PHE A 61 2.42 -10.24 12.57
C PHE A 61 2.87 -11.23 13.62
N GLU A 62 2.67 -10.86 14.89
CA GLU A 62 2.81 -11.73 16.05
C GLU A 62 1.42 -12.15 16.53
N ALA A 63 1.18 -13.47 16.62
CA ALA A 63 -0.15 -14.01 16.95
C ALA A 63 -0.65 -13.59 18.34
N GLU A 64 0.26 -13.22 19.24
CA GLU A 64 -0.01 -12.77 20.61
C GLU A 64 -0.46 -11.31 20.70
N THR A 65 -0.16 -10.50 19.67
CA THR A 65 -0.39 -9.04 19.68
C THR A 65 -1.61 -8.61 18.87
N ILE A 66 -2.06 -9.46 17.94
CA ILE A 66 -3.20 -9.16 17.09
C ILE A 66 -4.38 -10.11 17.36
N THR A 67 -5.59 -9.57 17.43
CA THR A 67 -6.77 -10.44 17.53
C THR A 67 -7.04 -11.15 16.21
N PRO A 68 -7.64 -12.38 16.22
CA PRO A 68 -7.99 -13.08 14.98
C PRO A 68 -8.88 -12.24 14.06
N PHE A 69 -9.82 -11.48 14.63
CA PHE A 69 -10.68 -10.58 13.88
C PHE A 69 -9.88 -9.49 13.14
N ALA A 70 -8.99 -8.79 13.85
CA ALA A 70 -8.15 -7.76 13.26
C ALA A 70 -7.21 -8.33 12.18
N LEU A 71 -6.64 -9.52 12.43
CA LEU A 71 -5.78 -10.20 11.47
C LEU A 71 -6.53 -10.53 10.17
N GLY A 72 -7.77 -11.03 10.29
CA GLY A 72 -8.61 -11.29 9.12
C GLY A 72 -8.99 -10.02 8.38
N TYR A 73 -9.37 -8.96 9.10
CA TYR A 73 -9.67 -7.67 8.50
C TYR A 73 -8.49 -7.15 7.68
N LYS A 74 -7.29 -7.08 8.31
CA LYS A 74 -6.06 -6.61 7.68
C LYS A 74 -5.69 -7.45 6.45
N ALA A 75 -5.76 -8.79 6.57
CA ALA A 75 -5.41 -9.69 5.46
C ALA A 75 -6.23 -9.45 4.18
N LEU A 76 -7.50 -9.07 4.31
CA LEU A 76 -8.29 -8.69 3.14
C LEU A 76 -8.02 -7.24 2.73
N ALA A 77 -7.96 -6.32 3.68
CA ALA A 77 -7.81 -4.89 3.41
C ALA A 77 -6.56 -4.55 2.58
N ILE A 78 -5.42 -5.17 2.87
CA ILE A 78 -4.17 -4.93 2.14
C ILE A 78 -4.32 -5.23 0.64
N ASN A 79 -4.95 -6.34 0.28
CA ASN A 79 -5.21 -6.68 -1.12
C ASN A 79 -6.23 -5.75 -1.79
N LEU A 80 -7.21 -5.22 -1.01
CA LEU A 80 -8.14 -4.23 -1.57
C LEU A 80 -7.45 -2.88 -1.82
N SER A 81 -6.35 -2.60 -1.10
CA SER A 81 -5.51 -1.43 -1.30
C SER A 81 -4.80 -1.47 -2.66
N ASP A 82 -4.23 -2.61 -3.07
CA ASP A 82 -3.65 -2.79 -4.41
C ASP A 82 -4.68 -2.57 -5.51
N VAL A 83 -5.90 -3.11 -5.32
CA VAL A 83 -6.98 -2.88 -6.29
C VAL A 83 -7.33 -1.39 -6.35
N ALA A 84 -7.34 -0.69 -5.22
CA ALA A 84 -7.56 0.75 -5.17
C ALA A 84 -6.45 1.54 -5.87
N ALA A 85 -5.18 1.17 -5.69
CA ALA A 85 -4.02 1.79 -6.35
C ALA A 85 -4.16 1.81 -7.88
N MET A 86 -4.81 0.77 -8.45
CA MET A 86 -5.13 0.68 -9.88
C MET A 86 -6.45 1.41 -10.26
N ALA A 87 -7.03 2.22 -9.36
CA ALA A 87 -8.35 2.86 -9.48
C ALA A 87 -9.52 1.87 -9.71
N GLY A 88 -9.35 0.62 -9.27
CA GLY A 88 -10.30 -0.47 -9.46
C GLY A 88 -11.45 -0.48 -8.47
N THR A 89 -12.46 -1.27 -8.78
CA THR A 89 -13.54 -1.64 -7.89
C THR A 89 -13.32 -3.09 -7.46
N PRO A 90 -12.97 -3.37 -6.20
CA PRO A 90 -12.83 -4.74 -5.70
C PRO A 90 -14.12 -5.55 -5.87
N LYS A 91 -14.02 -6.87 -6.09
CA LYS A 91 -15.18 -7.74 -6.34
C LYS A 91 -15.13 -9.05 -5.56
N TYR A 92 -14.07 -9.82 -5.70
CA TYR A 92 -14.00 -11.15 -5.15
C TYR A 92 -12.65 -11.41 -4.48
N ALA A 93 -12.67 -12.32 -3.51
CA ALA A 93 -11.44 -12.80 -2.88
C ALA A 93 -11.43 -14.35 -2.78
N LEU A 94 -10.23 -14.92 -2.87
CA LEU A 94 -9.90 -16.29 -2.52
C LEU A 94 -8.93 -16.27 -1.35
N VAL A 95 -9.12 -17.17 -0.37
CA VAL A 95 -8.29 -17.19 0.84
C VAL A 95 -7.63 -18.56 0.97
N SER A 96 -6.30 -18.60 0.93
CA SER A 96 -5.53 -19.82 1.19
C SER A 96 -4.86 -19.74 2.55
N LEU A 97 -5.10 -20.77 3.39
CA LEU A 97 -4.60 -20.84 4.75
C LEU A 97 -3.60 -21.97 4.94
N GLY A 98 -2.44 -21.64 5.49
CA GLY A 98 -1.52 -22.60 6.09
C GLY A 98 -1.69 -22.58 7.61
N LEU A 99 -2.17 -23.68 8.21
CA LEU A 99 -2.54 -23.74 9.62
C LEU A 99 -1.72 -24.77 10.41
N PRO A 100 -1.17 -24.41 11.58
CA PRO A 100 -0.70 -25.39 12.56
C PRO A 100 -1.84 -26.32 12.98
N ALA A 101 -1.56 -27.61 13.12
CA ALA A 101 -2.58 -28.61 13.45
C ALA A 101 -3.30 -28.37 14.81
N LYS A 102 -2.73 -27.53 15.68
CA LYS A 102 -3.31 -27.18 16.99
C LYS A 102 -4.06 -25.84 16.97
N THR A 103 -4.20 -25.19 15.82
CA THR A 103 -5.01 -23.96 15.69
C THR A 103 -6.46 -24.26 16.05
N LYS A 104 -7.04 -23.44 16.91
CA LYS A 104 -8.44 -23.59 17.30
C LYS A 104 -9.37 -23.22 16.15
N VAL A 105 -10.47 -23.92 16.00
CA VAL A 105 -11.48 -23.62 14.97
C VAL A 105 -12.06 -22.23 15.18
N GLU A 106 -12.33 -21.85 16.43
CA GLU A 106 -12.87 -20.54 16.80
C GLU A 106 -11.95 -19.39 16.41
N PHE A 107 -10.61 -19.60 16.42
CA PHE A 107 -9.65 -18.63 15.93
C PHE A 107 -9.86 -18.34 14.42
N VAL A 108 -10.02 -19.40 13.63
CA VAL A 108 -10.22 -19.29 12.18
C VAL A 108 -11.59 -18.65 11.88
N GLU A 109 -12.63 -19.05 12.61
CA GLU A 109 -13.97 -18.46 12.45
C GLU A 109 -13.96 -16.96 12.77
N GLU A 110 -13.27 -16.54 13.83
CA GLU A 110 -13.17 -15.14 14.21
C GLU A 110 -12.35 -14.32 13.18
N MET A 111 -11.29 -14.92 12.63
CA MET A 111 -10.51 -14.33 11.55
C MET A 111 -11.37 -14.11 10.29
N TYR A 112 -12.18 -15.10 9.90
CA TYR A 112 -13.13 -14.95 8.80
C TYR A 112 -14.21 -13.88 9.06
N LYS A 113 -14.65 -13.69 10.30
CA LYS A 113 -15.56 -12.57 10.63
C LYS A 113 -14.89 -11.22 10.36
N GLY A 114 -13.61 -11.07 10.68
CA GLY A 114 -12.85 -9.88 10.34
C GLY A 114 -12.76 -9.64 8.82
N MET A 115 -12.46 -10.70 8.05
CA MET A 115 -12.45 -10.61 6.58
C MET A 115 -13.83 -10.21 6.04
N LEU A 116 -14.91 -10.81 6.56
CA LEU A 116 -16.27 -10.51 6.13
C LEU A 116 -16.70 -9.09 6.51
N ASP A 117 -16.27 -8.56 7.65
CA ASP A 117 -16.51 -7.19 8.05
C ASP A 117 -15.82 -6.21 7.08
N CYS A 118 -14.54 -6.45 6.74
CA CYS A 118 -13.83 -5.71 5.71
C CYS A 118 -14.55 -5.82 4.36
N GLY A 119 -14.82 -7.04 3.89
CA GLY A 119 -15.48 -7.29 2.61
C GLY A 119 -16.83 -6.58 2.48
N SER A 120 -17.61 -6.53 3.56
CA SER A 120 -18.92 -5.88 3.56
C SER A 120 -18.86 -4.36 3.33
N LYS A 121 -17.77 -3.71 3.73
CA LYS A 121 -17.56 -2.26 3.54
C LYS A 121 -17.24 -1.90 2.09
N PHE A 122 -16.71 -2.86 1.33
CA PHE A 122 -16.27 -2.67 -0.06
C PHE A 122 -17.04 -3.51 -1.08
N ASP A 123 -18.13 -4.16 -0.65
CA ASP A 123 -18.95 -5.05 -1.49
C ASP A 123 -18.14 -6.21 -2.11
N VAL A 124 -17.22 -6.79 -1.32
CA VAL A 124 -16.35 -7.90 -1.72
C VAL A 124 -16.85 -9.21 -1.15
N SER A 125 -16.98 -10.22 -2.02
CA SER A 125 -17.37 -11.59 -1.62
C SER A 125 -16.15 -12.51 -1.59
N ILE A 126 -15.99 -13.25 -0.49
CA ILE A 126 -15.05 -14.37 -0.43
C ILE A 126 -15.72 -15.58 -1.10
N ILE A 127 -15.14 -16.05 -2.21
CA ILE A 127 -15.79 -17.07 -3.08
C ILE A 127 -15.09 -18.43 -3.07
N GLY A 128 -14.02 -18.61 -2.29
CA GLY A 128 -13.30 -19.87 -2.18
C GLY A 128 -11.93 -19.72 -1.56
N GLY A 129 -11.11 -20.76 -1.73
CA GLY A 129 -9.74 -20.78 -1.21
C GLY A 129 -9.22 -22.19 -1.03
N ASP A 130 -8.18 -22.34 -0.23
CA ASP A 130 -7.55 -23.61 0.14
C ASP A 130 -7.18 -23.62 1.61
N THR A 131 -7.04 -24.82 2.20
CA THR A 131 -6.60 -24.98 3.58
C THR A 131 -5.62 -26.13 3.68
N SER A 132 -4.41 -25.84 4.13
CA SER A 132 -3.32 -26.78 4.22
C SER A 132 -2.68 -26.77 5.62
N LYS A 133 -2.07 -27.89 6.02
CA LYS A 133 -1.26 -27.94 7.24
C LYS A 133 0.06 -27.22 7.02
N ALA A 134 0.41 -26.32 7.95
CA ALA A 134 1.69 -25.62 7.99
C ALA A 134 2.33 -25.66 9.40
N ALA A 135 3.58 -25.25 9.51
CA ALA A 135 4.28 -25.15 10.79
C ALA A 135 3.88 -23.88 11.57
N ILE A 136 3.56 -22.81 10.86
CA ILE A 136 3.14 -21.50 11.37
C ILE A 136 1.89 -21.06 10.62
N LEU A 137 1.21 -20.04 11.12
CA LEU A 137 0.05 -19.46 10.43
C LEU A 137 0.52 -18.68 9.20
N VAL A 138 -0.06 -19.02 8.05
CA VAL A 138 0.13 -18.32 6.77
C VAL A 138 -1.24 -18.02 6.21
N ILE A 139 -1.45 -16.78 5.80
CA ILE A 139 -2.69 -16.30 5.19
C ILE A 139 -2.32 -15.70 3.85
N ASN A 140 -2.76 -16.31 2.77
CA ASN A 140 -2.63 -15.73 1.44
C ASN A 140 -4.02 -15.36 0.93
N VAL A 141 -4.18 -14.13 0.49
CA VAL A 141 -5.41 -13.65 -0.13
C VAL A 141 -5.11 -13.29 -1.58
N VAL A 142 -5.96 -13.75 -2.48
CA VAL A 142 -6.01 -13.27 -3.86
C VAL A 142 -7.25 -12.40 -3.97
N ALA A 143 -7.09 -11.14 -4.37
CA ALA A 143 -8.22 -10.27 -4.65
C ALA A 143 -8.36 -10.01 -6.14
N SER A 144 -9.60 -9.87 -6.58
CA SER A 144 -9.91 -9.41 -7.92
C SER A 144 -10.74 -8.14 -7.89
N GLY A 145 -10.51 -7.29 -8.88
CA GLY A 145 -11.27 -6.07 -9.11
C GLY A 145 -11.54 -5.85 -10.59
N GLU A 146 -12.29 -4.81 -10.86
CA GLU A 146 -12.64 -4.38 -12.22
C GLU A 146 -12.35 -2.89 -12.37
N VAL A 147 -11.90 -2.49 -13.57
CA VAL A 147 -11.67 -1.08 -13.91
C VAL A 147 -11.99 -0.81 -15.39
N GLU A 148 -12.58 0.33 -15.68
CA GLU A 148 -12.71 0.80 -17.04
C GLU A 148 -11.33 1.20 -17.60
N PRO A 149 -11.02 0.89 -18.90
CA PRO A 149 -9.72 1.20 -19.47
C PRO A 149 -9.26 2.65 -19.30
N SER A 150 -10.20 3.59 -19.38
CA SER A 150 -9.93 5.04 -19.26
C SER A 150 -9.61 5.49 -17.82
N LEU A 151 -10.00 4.69 -16.84
CA LEU A 151 -9.83 4.98 -15.41
C LEU A 151 -8.64 4.24 -14.80
N LEU A 152 -8.11 3.22 -15.47
CA LEU A 152 -6.91 2.51 -14.99
C LEU A 152 -5.76 3.49 -14.75
N ARG A 153 -5.09 3.36 -13.60
CA ARG A 153 -3.87 4.09 -13.28
C ARG A 153 -2.76 3.08 -12.97
N LYS A 154 -1.53 3.47 -13.31
CA LYS A 154 -0.33 2.65 -13.14
C LYS A 154 0.80 3.50 -12.60
N ARG A 155 1.81 2.87 -12.02
CA ARG A 155 3.04 3.52 -11.56
C ARG A 155 3.77 4.25 -12.71
N SER A 156 3.67 3.73 -13.92
CA SER A 156 4.43 4.18 -15.11
C SER A 156 3.85 5.41 -15.85
N GLU A 157 2.91 6.14 -15.25
CA GLU A 157 2.17 7.21 -15.95
C GLU A 157 2.49 8.63 -15.47
N ALA A 158 3.45 8.81 -14.55
CA ALA A 158 3.88 10.11 -14.07
C ALA A 158 4.60 10.91 -15.17
N GLN A 159 4.38 12.22 -15.20
CA GLN A 159 4.98 13.13 -16.17
C GLN A 159 5.71 14.28 -15.48
N ILE A 160 6.81 14.75 -16.10
CA ILE A 160 7.56 15.90 -15.59
C ILE A 160 6.63 17.10 -15.45
N GLY A 161 6.69 17.75 -14.26
CA GLY A 161 5.84 18.88 -13.91
C GLY A 161 4.55 18.50 -13.20
N ASP A 162 4.22 17.19 -13.06
CA ASP A 162 3.12 16.76 -12.22
C ASP A 162 3.38 17.11 -10.76
N LYS A 163 2.31 17.41 -10.02
CA LYS A 163 2.34 17.49 -8.57
C LYS A 163 2.17 16.10 -7.98
N ILE A 164 2.81 15.87 -6.84
CA ILE A 164 2.69 14.64 -6.07
C ILE A 164 1.74 14.92 -4.91
N LEU A 165 0.72 14.07 -4.77
CA LEU A 165 -0.29 14.18 -3.73
C LEU A 165 -0.33 12.88 -2.91
N ALA A 166 -0.67 13.01 -1.63
CA ALA A 166 -0.96 11.87 -0.77
C ALA A 166 -2.34 12.04 -0.14
N THR A 167 -3.09 10.95 -0.04
CA THR A 167 -4.34 10.90 0.72
C THR A 167 -4.07 10.73 2.21
N GLY A 168 -5.01 11.12 3.06
CA GLY A 168 -5.01 10.89 4.50
C GLY A 168 -3.80 11.44 5.23
N GLU A 169 -3.32 10.66 6.21
CA GLU A 169 -2.18 10.98 7.08
C GLU A 169 -1.27 9.77 7.21
N LEU A 170 0.05 10.00 7.27
CA LEU A 170 1.08 8.98 7.19
C LEU A 170 1.80 8.72 8.51
N GLY A 171 2.41 7.54 8.62
CA GLY A 171 3.20 7.11 9.76
C GLY A 171 2.38 6.55 10.92
N ALA A 172 1.04 6.53 10.79
CA ALA A 172 0.16 6.05 11.85
C ALA A 172 0.35 4.55 12.10
N SER A 173 0.43 3.75 11.04
CA SER A 173 0.65 2.30 11.18
C SER A 173 2.00 1.98 11.79
N ALA A 174 3.08 2.63 11.34
CA ALA A 174 4.41 2.43 11.90
C ALA A 174 4.51 2.83 13.38
N ALA A 175 3.83 3.91 13.78
CA ALA A 175 3.74 4.30 15.18
C ALA A 175 2.92 3.28 16.00
N GLY A 176 1.79 2.80 15.46
CA GLY A 176 0.97 1.75 16.05
C GLY A 176 1.76 0.45 16.25
N LEU A 177 2.50 0.02 15.22
CA LEU A 177 3.39 -1.14 15.29
C LEU A 177 4.44 -1.00 16.40
N ALA A 178 5.05 0.18 16.54
CA ALA A 178 6.02 0.43 17.61
C ALA A 178 5.38 0.27 19.01
N LEU A 179 4.14 0.76 19.19
CA LEU A 179 3.40 0.61 20.47
C LEU A 179 3.00 -0.84 20.74
N VAL A 180 2.63 -1.59 19.72
CA VAL A 180 2.26 -3.02 19.83
C VAL A 180 3.49 -3.88 20.12
N SER A 181 4.62 -3.57 19.49
CA SER A 181 5.88 -4.32 19.65
C SER A 181 6.57 -4.07 21.00
N ASP A 182 6.40 -2.88 21.57
CA ASP A 182 6.92 -2.54 22.89
C ASP A 182 5.83 -1.88 23.75
N PRO A 183 5.09 -2.66 24.54
CA PRO A 183 4.03 -2.14 25.43
C PRO A 183 4.51 -1.10 26.45
N THR A 184 5.82 -1.01 26.74
CA THR A 184 6.35 0.01 27.66
C THR A 184 6.28 1.42 27.08
N LEU A 185 6.13 1.55 25.78
CA LEU A 185 5.94 2.81 25.08
C LEU A 185 4.51 3.35 25.21
N VAL A 186 3.54 2.52 25.54
CA VAL A 186 2.11 2.88 25.59
C VAL A 186 1.84 3.79 26.79
N LYS A 187 1.25 4.96 26.54
CA LYS A 187 0.82 5.91 27.58
C LYS A 187 -0.69 5.87 27.86
N ASN A 188 -1.41 4.94 27.22
CA ASN A 188 -2.87 4.79 27.32
C ASN A 188 -3.62 6.10 26.99
N THR A 189 -3.22 6.77 25.93
CA THR A 189 -3.90 7.97 25.41
C THR A 189 -4.80 7.58 24.25
N GLU A 190 -5.85 8.38 23.98
CA GLU A 190 -6.70 8.20 22.81
C GLU A 190 -5.91 8.18 21.50
N LYS A 191 -4.78 8.91 21.45
CA LYS A 191 -3.87 8.92 20.29
C LYS A 191 -3.14 7.59 20.14
N ASP A 192 -2.63 7.00 21.23
CA ASP A 192 -1.98 5.69 21.19
C ASP A 192 -2.99 4.62 20.69
N ASP A 193 -4.23 4.65 21.19
CA ASP A 193 -5.28 3.73 20.78
C ASP A 193 -5.64 3.90 19.29
N ALA A 194 -5.73 5.14 18.81
CA ALA A 194 -5.99 5.44 17.41
C ALA A 194 -4.87 4.92 16.50
N LEU A 195 -3.60 5.10 16.86
CA LEU A 195 -2.45 4.61 16.10
C LEU A 195 -2.43 3.08 16.03
N ILE A 196 -2.66 2.40 17.18
CA ILE A 196 -2.77 0.93 17.24
C ILE A 196 -3.95 0.45 16.38
N HIS A 197 -5.09 1.14 16.45
CA HIS A 197 -6.26 0.82 15.63
C HIS A 197 -5.94 0.93 14.14
N THR A 198 -5.30 2.01 13.70
CA THR A 198 -4.92 2.21 12.28
C THR A 198 -4.00 1.09 11.80
N HIS A 199 -3.03 0.66 12.61
CA HIS A 199 -2.14 -0.46 12.28
C HIS A 199 -2.90 -1.78 12.06
N PHE A 200 -3.93 -2.05 12.88
CA PHE A 200 -4.69 -3.30 12.79
C PHE A 200 -5.84 -3.27 11.79
N PHE A 201 -6.39 -2.09 11.51
CA PHE A 201 -7.57 -1.89 10.67
C PHE A 201 -7.31 -0.86 9.56
N PRO A 202 -6.39 -1.15 8.62
CA PRO A 202 -6.13 -0.23 7.52
C PRO A 202 -7.41 -0.03 6.67
N THR A 203 -7.55 1.16 6.08
CA THR A 203 -8.71 1.50 5.26
C THR A 203 -8.29 1.64 3.80
N PRO A 204 -8.58 0.66 2.93
CA PRO A 204 -8.32 0.78 1.49
C PRO A 204 -9.00 2.01 0.89
N ARG A 205 -8.25 2.85 0.19
CA ARG A 205 -8.70 4.14 -0.37
C ARG A 205 -9.38 3.98 -1.73
N VAL A 206 -10.36 3.05 -1.82
CA VAL A 206 -11.03 2.69 -3.08
C VAL A 206 -11.76 3.88 -3.71
N LYS A 207 -12.57 4.60 -2.95
CA LYS A 207 -13.35 5.75 -3.47
C LYS A 207 -12.43 6.91 -3.82
N GLU A 208 -11.47 7.20 -2.96
CA GLU A 208 -10.47 8.26 -3.14
C GLU A 208 -9.72 8.08 -4.46
N ALA A 209 -9.20 6.89 -4.71
CA ALA A 209 -8.46 6.52 -5.91
C ALA A 209 -9.33 6.64 -7.17
N GLN A 210 -10.57 6.14 -7.13
CA GLN A 210 -11.51 6.24 -8.24
C GLN A 210 -11.87 7.68 -8.57
N ILE A 211 -12.09 8.52 -7.56
CA ILE A 211 -12.37 9.95 -7.76
C ILE A 211 -11.15 10.63 -8.36
N ALA A 212 -9.96 10.43 -7.77
CA ALA A 212 -8.72 11.00 -8.26
C ALA A 212 -8.45 10.63 -9.73
N SER A 213 -8.69 9.36 -10.09
CA SER A 213 -8.56 8.89 -11.45
C SER A 213 -9.52 9.59 -12.42
N ARG A 214 -10.80 9.72 -12.07
CA ARG A 214 -11.81 10.43 -12.88
C ARG A 214 -11.48 11.90 -13.08
N GLU A 215 -10.87 12.51 -12.08
CA GLU A 215 -10.48 13.94 -12.10
C GLU A 215 -9.11 14.17 -12.76
N GLY A 216 -8.44 13.12 -13.26
CA GLY A 216 -7.24 13.25 -14.09
C GLY A 216 -5.92 13.00 -13.37
N ALA A 217 -5.92 12.27 -12.28
CA ALA A 217 -4.69 11.67 -11.74
C ALA A 217 -4.01 10.83 -12.82
N ARG A 218 -2.68 10.75 -12.78
CA ARG A 218 -1.85 10.01 -13.74
C ARG A 218 -1.30 8.73 -13.10
N ALA A 219 -0.11 8.78 -12.50
CA ALA A 219 0.40 7.63 -11.77
C ALA A 219 -0.24 7.54 -10.40
N MET A 220 -0.45 6.31 -9.93
CA MET A 220 -0.97 6.01 -8.60
C MET A 220 -0.31 4.75 -8.06
N GLU A 221 -0.20 4.69 -6.73
CA GLU A 221 0.30 3.56 -5.96
C GLU A 221 -0.25 3.67 -4.53
N ASP A 222 -0.48 2.55 -3.82
CA ASP A 222 -0.78 2.59 -2.40
C ASP A 222 0.51 2.63 -1.56
N ILE A 223 0.43 3.17 -0.34
CA ILE A 223 1.58 3.33 0.54
C ILE A 223 1.65 2.14 1.49
N SER A 224 2.31 1.08 1.03
CA SER A 224 2.49 -0.19 1.75
C SER A 224 3.85 -0.32 2.43
N ASP A 225 4.95 0.09 1.78
CA ASP A 225 6.32 0.00 2.30
C ASP A 225 6.86 1.34 2.82
N GLY A 226 6.07 2.38 2.70
CA GLY A 226 6.39 3.75 3.10
C GLY A 226 6.57 4.69 1.92
N LEU A 227 6.14 5.94 2.09
CA LEU A 227 6.08 6.94 1.04
C LEU A 227 7.36 7.05 0.18
N ALA A 228 8.53 6.86 0.78
CA ALA A 228 9.80 6.95 0.06
C ALA A 228 9.97 5.82 -0.98
N SER A 229 9.52 4.61 -0.65
CA SER A 229 9.55 3.44 -1.55
C SER A 229 8.61 3.66 -2.74
N GLU A 230 7.38 4.08 -2.48
CA GLU A 230 6.36 4.25 -3.51
C GLU A 230 6.71 5.40 -4.47
N ILE A 231 7.26 6.50 -3.96
CA ILE A 231 7.80 7.55 -4.83
C ILE A 231 8.96 7.02 -5.69
N TRP A 232 9.79 6.16 -5.13
CA TRP A 232 10.88 5.54 -5.88
C TRP A 232 10.35 4.63 -6.99
N HIS A 233 9.33 3.79 -6.71
CA HIS A 233 8.69 2.92 -7.69
C HIS A 233 8.05 3.70 -8.84
N ILE A 234 7.26 4.74 -8.51
CA ILE A 234 6.68 5.63 -9.53
C ILE A 234 7.78 6.26 -10.40
N CYS A 235 8.87 6.71 -9.78
CA CYS A 235 9.97 7.33 -10.52
C CYS A 235 10.71 6.34 -11.42
N GLU A 236 10.95 5.10 -10.96
CA GLU A 236 11.61 4.06 -11.76
C GLU A 236 10.75 3.65 -12.95
N GLU A 237 9.47 3.34 -12.72
CA GLU A 237 8.55 2.88 -13.76
C GLU A 237 8.20 3.99 -14.76
N SER A 238 8.11 5.25 -14.31
CA SER A 238 7.84 6.41 -15.18
C SER A 238 9.10 7.04 -15.79
N ARG A 239 10.32 6.63 -15.35
CA ARG A 239 11.61 7.20 -15.77
C ARG A 239 11.68 8.71 -15.52
N VAL A 240 11.36 9.10 -14.30
CA VAL A 240 11.35 10.49 -13.84
C VAL A 240 12.12 10.64 -12.53
N GLY A 241 12.33 11.87 -12.08
CA GLY A 241 12.79 12.21 -10.74
C GLY A 241 11.66 12.80 -9.91
N ALA A 242 11.91 13.04 -8.62
CA ALA A 242 10.93 13.62 -7.73
C ALA A 242 11.56 14.53 -6.68
N ARG A 243 10.78 15.52 -6.21
CA ARG A 243 11.10 16.34 -5.06
C ARG A 243 9.94 16.33 -4.09
N ILE A 244 10.20 15.86 -2.87
CA ILE A 244 9.22 15.80 -1.78
C ILE A 244 9.56 16.87 -0.75
N PHE A 245 8.58 17.65 -0.32
CA PHE A 245 8.73 18.66 0.72
C PHE A 245 8.40 18.04 2.08
N SER A 246 9.41 17.84 2.93
CA SER A 246 9.25 17.13 4.21
C SER A 246 8.24 17.79 5.16
N ASP A 247 8.09 19.10 5.07
CA ASP A 247 7.15 19.88 5.89
C ASP A 247 5.71 19.87 5.35
N LYS A 248 5.50 19.33 4.14
CA LYS A 248 4.19 19.14 3.55
C LYS A 248 3.68 17.69 3.72
N VAL A 249 4.54 16.74 4.10
CA VAL A 249 4.11 15.35 4.35
C VAL A 249 3.09 15.35 5.49
N PRO A 250 1.86 14.84 5.26
CA PRO A 250 0.81 14.82 6.28
C PRO A 250 1.11 13.72 7.29
N ILE A 251 1.57 14.11 8.48
CA ILE A 251 1.92 13.17 9.57
C ILE A 251 0.73 13.05 10.51
N ALA A 252 0.31 11.83 10.81
CA ALA A 252 -0.83 11.56 11.67
C ALA A 252 -0.62 12.05 13.11
N GLU A 253 -1.74 12.39 13.76
CA GLU A 253 -1.72 12.87 15.13
C GLU A 253 -1.17 11.79 16.07
N GLY A 254 -0.24 12.16 16.97
CA GLY A 254 0.42 11.23 17.89
C GLY A 254 1.71 10.60 17.36
N VAL A 255 1.92 10.53 16.04
CA VAL A 255 3.12 9.92 15.43
C VAL A 255 4.40 10.57 15.94
N GLN A 256 4.45 11.90 16.01
CA GLN A 256 5.64 12.61 16.51
C GLN A 256 5.95 12.26 17.97
N ASP A 257 4.93 12.07 18.82
CA ASP A 257 5.10 11.68 20.22
C ASP A 257 5.66 10.25 20.34
N VAL A 258 5.15 9.31 19.53
CA VAL A 258 5.64 7.92 19.52
C VAL A 258 7.06 7.87 18.95
N ALA A 259 7.34 8.58 17.88
CA ALA A 259 8.68 8.68 17.30
C ALA A 259 9.70 9.19 18.32
N ALA A 260 9.35 10.21 19.11
CA ALA A 260 10.22 10.72 20.18
C ALA A 260 10.49 9.67 21.28
N ARG A 261 9.51 8.80 21.61
CA ARG A 261 9.69 7.68 22.58
C ARG A 261 10.69 6.64 22.07
N THR A 262 10.83 6.49 20.74
CA THR A 262 11.75 5.56 20.06
C THR A 262 13.02 6.24 19.56
N ASN A 263 13.27 7.51 19.94
CA ASN A 263 14.40 8.34 19.50
C ASN A 263 14.47 8.46 17.95
N ARG A 264 13.32 8.59 17.30
CA ARG A 264 13.14 8.79 15.86
C ARG A 264 12.39 10.09 15.60
N PHE A 265 12.27 10.47 14.33
CA PHE A 265 11.44 11.58 13.88
C PHE A 265 10.13 11.07 13.28
N GLY A 266 9.01 11.79 13.46
CA GLY A 266 7.74 11.41 12.87
C GLY A 266 7.79 11.32 11.34
N THR A 267 8.58 12.18 10.70
CA THR A 267 8.84 12.11 9.25
C THR A 267 9.52 10.81 8.82
N GLU A 268 10.35 10.19 9.65
CA GLU A 268 10.95 8.89 9.36
C GLU A 268 9.91 7.78 9.37
N LEU A 269 8.95 7.82 10.31
CA LEU A 269 7.85 6.87 10.37
C LEU A 269 6.94 7.02 9.14
N ALA A 270 6.65 8.25 8.70
CA ALA A 270 5.84 8.51 7.52
C ALA A 270 6.54 8.14 6.19
N LEU A 271 7.86 8.33 6.10
CA LEU A 271 8.61 8.06 4.88
C LEU A 271 8.99 6.59 4.70
N TYR A 272 9.29 5.90 5.80
CA TYR A 272 9.92 4.56 5.77
C TYR A 272 9.18 3.51 6.60
N GLY A 273 8.05 3.86 7.19
CA GLY A 273 7.37 2.99 8.16
C GLY A 273 6.47 1.94 7.56
N GLY A 274 5.84 2.25 6.44
CA GLY A 274 4.93 1.34 5.72
C GLY A 274 3.59 1.08 6.39
N GLU A 275 2.77 0.30 5.71
CA GLU A 275 1.44 -0.18 6.10
C GLU A 275 0.40 0.94 6.37
N ASP A 276 0.58 2.14 5.81
CA ASP A 276 -0.40 3.22 5.93
C ASP A 276 -1.61 3.00 4.99
N TYR A 277 -1.41 2.31 3.86
CA TYR A 277 -2.45 1.99 2.86
C TYR A 277 -3.23 3.23 2.40
N GLU A 278 -2.58 4.37 2.42
CA GLU A 278 -3.01 5.59 1.74
C GLU A 278 -2.60 5.53 0.26
N ILE A 279 -3.11 6.46 -0.57
CA ILE A 279 -2.70 6.55 -1.97
C ILE A 279 -1.72 7.70 -2.17
N VAL A 280 -0.59 7.42 -2.80
CA VAL A 280 0.24 8.43 -3.45
C VAL A 280 -0.11 8.49 -4.92
N LEU A 281 -0.27 9.71 -5.45
CA LEU A 281 -0.63 9.92 -6.84
C LEU A 281 0.07 11.13 -7.45
N THR A 282 0.15 11.14 -8.77
CA THR A 282 0.64 12.30 -9.53
C THR A 282 -0.47 12.90 -10.37
N ALA A 283 -0.46 14.21 -10.56
CA ALA A 283 -1.46 14.89 -11.36
C ALA A 283 -0.90 16.20 -11.96
N PRO A 284 -1.35 16.62 -13.17
CA PRO A 284 -1.04 17.94 -13.68
C PRO A 284 -1.59 19.02 -12.74
N GLU A 285 -0.84 20.08 -12.55
CA GLU A 285 -1.19 21.19 -11.64
C GLU A 285 -2.62 21.72 -11.86
N THR A 286 -3.10 21.70 -13.11
CA THR A 286 -4.42 22.22 -13.50
C THR A 286 -5.61 21.45 -12.90
N VAL A 287 -5.41 20.22 -12.43
CA VAL A 287 -6.49 19.40 -11.86
C VAL A 287 -6.34 19.14 -10.36
N VAL A 288 -5.22 19.53 -9.76
CA VAL A 288 -4.90 19.27 -8.34
C VAL A 288 -6.00 19.75 -7.40
N ASP A 289 -6.42 21.01 -7.53
CA ASP A 289 -7.45 21.57 -6.65
C ASP A 289 -8.79 20.85 -6.81
N ASN A 290 -9.13 20.40 -8.03
CA ASN A 290 -10.34 19.65 -8.29
C ASN A 290 -10.31 18.25 -7.67
N ILE A 291 -9.18 17.53 -7.79
CA ILE A 291 -8.97 16.25 -7.13
C ILE A 291 -9.14 16.40 -5.62
N LYS A 292 -8.45 17.35 -4.99
CA LYS A 292 -8.52 17.62 -3.55
C LYS A 292 -9.97 17.89 -3.13
N ALA A 293 -10.62 18.86 -3.78
CA ALA A 293 -11.98 19.26 -3.42
C ALA A 293 -12.99 18.12 -3.52
N LYS A 294 -12.91 17.29 -4.58
CA LYS A 294 -13.86 16.20 -4.78
C LYS A 294 -13.62 15.02 -3.88
N VAL A 295 -12.34 14.61 -3.69
CA VAL A 295 -12.01 13.53 -2.75
C VAL A 295 -12.45 13.93 -1.34
N GLU A 296 -12.08 15.11 -0.87
CA GLU A 296 -12.45 15.58 0.48
C GLU A 296 -13.97 15.70 0.67
N ALA A 297 -14.71 16.17 -0.34
CA ALA A 297 -16.16 16.30 -0.27
C ALA A 297 -16.89 14.96 -0.18
N ASP A 298 -16.45 13.96 -0.95
CA ASP A 298 -17.16 12.70 -1.12
C ASP A 298 -16.72 11.62 -0.10
N THR A 299 -15.50 11.74 0.46
CA THR A 299 -14.92 10.72 1.35
C THR A 299 -14.49 11.26 2.70
N GLN A 300 -14.40 12.58 2.88
CA GLN A 300 -13.84 13.26 4.06
C GLN A 300 -12.33 12.99 4.23
N THR A 301 -11.69 12.30 3.30
CA THR A 301 -10.25 12.06 3.30
C THR A 301 -9.54 13.27 2.73
N LYS A 302 -8.65 13.87 3.51
CA LYS A 302 -7.84 14.99 3.07
C LYS A 302 -6.82 14.54 2.01
N VAL A 303 -6.58 15.39 1.00
CA VAL A 303 -5.54 15.17 0.00
C VAL A 303 -4.53 16.31 0.09
N THR A 304 -3.26 15.95 0.28
CA THR A 304 -2.18 16.92 0.48
C THR A 304 -1.18 16.89 -0.67
N GLU A 305 -0.87 18.06 -1.25
CA GLU A 305 0.24 18.21 -2.19
C GLU A 305 1.55 18.18 -1.42
N ILE A 306 2.40 17.20 -1.71
CA ILE A 306 3.63 16.92 -0.97
C ILE A 306 4.90 17.12 -1.80
N GLY A 307 4.79 17.28 -3.13
CA GLY A 307 5.96 17.35 -3.99
C GLY A 307 5.65 17.59 -5.45
N GLU A 308 6.65 17.35 -6.28
CA GLU A 308 6.54 17.48 -7.74
C GLU A 308 7.45 16.49 -8.46
N ILE A 309 7.06 16.12 -9.67
CA ILE A 309 7.81 15.24 -10.56
C ILE A 309 8.80 16.06 -11.38
N LEU A 310 10.05 15.60 -11.39
CA LEU A 310 11.19 16.22 -12.07
C LEU A 310 11.69 15.33 -13.21
N SER A 311 12.71 15.81 -13.93
CA SER A 311 13.41 14.94 -14.88
C SER A 311 14.23 13.86 -14.13
N GLU A 312 14.35 12.66 -14.72
CA GLU A 312 15.12 11.54 -14.16
C GLU A 312 16.55 11.93 -13.74
N LYS A 313 17.18 12.83 -14.50
CA LYS A 313 18.55 13.30 -14.24
C LYS A 313 18.70 14.07 -12.93
N GLU A 314 17.62 14.65 -12.44
CA GLU A 314 17.62 15.39 -11.18
C GLU A 314 17.61 14.45 -9.98
N GLY A 315 17.13 13.20 -10.16
CA GLY A 315 17.04 12.20 -9.09
C GLY A 315 15.85 12.42 -8.16
N ILE A 316 15.87 11.72 -7.00
CA ILE A 316 14.76 11.73 -6.03
C ILE A 316 15.28 12.35 -4.73
N PHE A 317 14.64 13.42 -4.26
CA PHE A 317 15.09 14.19 -3.11
C PHE A 317 13.96 14.53 -2.14
N LEU A 318 14.31 14.52 -0.85
CA LEU A 318 13.57 15.16 0.22
C LEU A 318 14.13 16.57 0.42
N VAL A 319 13.25 17.55 0.50
CA VAL A 319 13.59 18.96 0.73
C VAL A 319 13.08 19.38 2.09
N ASP A 320 13.94 19.88 2.97
CA ASP A 320 13.54 20.42 4.26
C ASP A 320 13.02 21.86 4.17
N LYS A 321 12.45 22.37 5.27
CA LYS A 321 11.97 23.78 5.36
C LYS A 321 13.02 24.84 5.04
N LYS A 322 14.30 24.49 5.13
CA LYS A 322 15.42 25.40 4.83
C LYS A 322 15.92 25.26 3.39
N GLY A 323 15.32 24.36 2.61
CA GLY A 323 15.71 24.07 1.24
C GLY A 323 16.91 23.12 1.11
N HIS A 324 17.33 22.45 2.18
CA HIS A 324 18.37 21.43 2.08
C HIS A 324 17.83 20.17 1.39
N LEU A 325 18.61 19.65 0.46
CA LEU A 325 18.29 18.45 -0.29
C LEU A 325 18.94 17.22 0.38
N SER A 326 18.12 16.23 0.68
CA SER A 326 18.57 14.90 1.10
C SER A 326 18.14 13.90 0.06
N LYS A 327 19.07 13.11 -0.49
CA LYS A 327 18.72 12.12 -1.50
C LYS A 327 17.92 10.99 -0.84
N ILE A 328 16.79 10.65 -1.43
CA ILE A 328 16.03 9.47 -1.07
C ILE A 328 16.72 8.27 -1.74
N THR A 329 17.39 7.43 -0.92
CA THR A 329 18.14 6.26 -1.38
C THR A 329 17.70 4.99 -0.68
N ALA A 330 16.89 5.14 0.37
CA ALA A 330 16.45 4.04 1.19
C ALA A 330 15.07 3.60 0.76
N PHE A 331 14.89 2.35 0.78
CA PHE A 331 13.64 1.66 0.73
C PHE A 331 13.06 1.61 2.14
N GLY A 332 11.75 1.51 2.28
CA GLY A 332 11.09 1.23 3.53
C GLY A 332 11.36 -0.21 3.98
N TYR A 333 10.32 -0.99 4.13
CA TYR A 333 10.47 -2.41 4.45
C TYR A 333 10.99 -3.18 3.23
N GLU A 334 11.90 -4.12 3.42
CA GLU A 334 12.38 -5.05 2.38
C GLU A 334 12.63 -6.42 3.00
N HIS A 335 12.00 -7.45 2.44
CA HIS A 335 12.29 -8.83 2.82
C HIS A 335 13.74 -9.20 2.47
N PHE A 336 14.34 -10.05 3.30
CA PHE A 336 15.70 -10.60 3.10
C PHE A 336 16.87 -9.60 3.27
N LYS A 337 16.65 -8.43 3.88
CA LYS A 337 17.73 -7.51 4.30
C LYS A 337 17.76 -7.28 5.80
#